data_92d91c815ed04de8fcc73cb5ead1f1aa
#
_entry.id   92d91c815ed04de8fcc73cb5ead1f1aa
#
_cell.length_a   1.000
_cell.length_b   1.000
_cell.length_c   1.000
_cell.angle_alpha   90.00
_cell.angle_beta   90.00
_cell.angle_gamma   90.00
#
_symmetry.space_group_name_H-M   'P 1'
#
loop_
_entity.id
_entity.type
_entity.pdbx_description
1 polymer ?
#
loop_
_entity_poly.entity_id
_entity_poly.type
_entity_poly.pdbx_seq_one_letter_code
_entity_poly.pdbx_strand_id
1 'polypeptide(L)'
;MQRMRPIKSSAFTATTERRNFRRAVLALSLIALAAIGRAARADDAAESRLALSVSYTGDLRRNTTGGLDVGTAYSDLLDLGATWTTQNLFSDSNLTLNLSVMHVGGDEISGDFVGDLHGVNNIEAPNAWHLYEFWSEFSFGGNANTSLRLGLLDINADFDVPVTSGLFVGSPHGIGTEFSQTGGNGPSVWPVTGLGIRVAGSLNDVLHWRVGAFEGTPGGDDEASFAAFDVKRGEGSLLIGELEYASDRVNKISLGLWSYTADFDRLDAGQSTAAVQQHGNDGVYALFDLPLARIGSARVDGSLRAGVADARFNAVDEFAAATVVVSHPFESRPDDAFGLAVAYGHTGDLYRSVQDLAGAVAASAETSFELTWRSPLTSWLALAPSVQFVRNPGADLSMRDAWVVGLRFELAQEKSWPRFAQRTAPAAPPVAQAGE
;
A
#
# COMPACT_ATOMS: atom_id res chain seq x y z
N MET A 1 7.74 -34.78 44.20
CA MET A 1 8.25 -33.38 44.15
C MET A 1 9.60 -33.36 43.44
N GLN A 2 9.59 -33.31 42.11
CA GLN A 2 10.80 -33.13 41.32
C GLN A 2 10.73 -31.75 40.67
N ARG A 3 11.66 -30.87 40.99
CA ARG A 3 11.80 -29.55 40.43
C ARG A 3 12.31 -29.66 39.00
N MET A 4 11.49 -29.29 38.01
CA MET A 4 11.94 -29.05 36.65
C MET A 4 12.91 -27.87 36.62
N ARG A 5 14.09 -28.07 36.05
CA ARG A 5 15.05 -27.00 35.75
C ARG A 5 14.57 -26.25 34.51
N PRO A 6 14.64 -24.90 34.49
CA PRO A 6 14.27 -24.14 33.31
C PRO A 6 15.31 -24.38 32.21
N ILE A 7 14.82 -24.69 31.00
CA ILE A 7 15.59 -24.77 29.78
C ILE A 7 16.10 -23.38 29.45
N LYS A 8 17.41 -23.17 29.50
CA LYS A 8 18.06 -21.94 29.00
C LYS A 8 18.04 -22.02 27.48
N SER A 9 17.06 -21.40 26.82
CA SER A 9 16.99 -21.33 25.38
C SER A 9 17.50 -20.00 24.84
N SER A 10 18.30 -20.06 23.83
CA SER A 10 18.54 -19.17 22.64
C SER A 10 18.39 -17.63 22.76
N ALA A 11 18.40 -17.04 23.96
CA ALA A 11 18.26 -15.60 24.15
C ALA A 11 19.44 -14.76 23.63
N PHE A 12 20.56 -15.39 23.27
CA PHE A 12 21.80 -14.69 22.91
C PHE A 12 21.89 -14.33 21.40
N THR A 13 21.32 -15.13 20.52
CA THR A 13 21.33 -14.91 19.06
C THR A 13 20.38 -13.77 18.64
N ALA A 14 19.17 -13.75 19.14
CA ALA A 14 18.14 -12.77 18.75
C ALA A 14 18.45 -11.31 19.18
N THR A 15 19.17 -11.12 20.30
CA THR A 15 19.60 -9.78 20.74
C THR A 15 20.72 -9.21 19.87
N THR A 16 21.53 -10.06 19.26
CA THR A 16 22.63 -9.66 18.39
C THR A 16 22.12 -9.24 17.00
N GLU A 17 21.14 -9.94 16.45
CA GLU A 17 20.56 -9.63 15.14
C GLU A 17 19.83 -8.28 15.13
N ARG A 18 19.01 -8.00 16.14
CA ARG A 18 18.32 -6.70 16.29
C ARG A 18 19.27 -5.52 16.41
N ARG A 19 20.27 -5.68 17.24
CA ARG A 19 21.29 -4.65 17.42
C ARG A 19 22.05 -4.42 16.12
N ASN A 20 22.22 -5.45 15.31
CA ASN A 20 22.87 -5.35 14.02
C ASN A 20 21.96 -4.69 12.98
N PHE A 21 20.65 -5.00 12.95
CA PHE A 21 19.70 -4.37 12.05
C PHE A 21 19.52 -2.87 12.37
N ARG A 22 19.25 -2.50 13.62
CA ARG A 22 19.21 -1.07 14.06
C ARG A 22 20.52 -0.34 13.77
N ARG A 23 21.66 -0.99 14.00
CA ARG A 23 22.97 -0.41 13.69
C ARG A 23 23.20 -0.28 12.20
N ALA A 24 22.74 -1.21 11.39
CA ALA A 24 22.82 -1.12 9.93
C ALA A 24 21.96 0.03 9.40
N VAL A 25 20.71 0.17 9.86
CA VAL A 25 19.82 1.29 9.48
C VAL A 25 20.40 2.63 9.95
N LEU A 26 20.85 2.74 11.20
CA LEU A 26 21.49 3.94 11.73
C LEU A 26 22.81 4.26 11.02
N ALA A 27 23.64 3.25 10.74
CA ALA A 27 24.90 3.44 10.03
C ALA A 27 24.66 3.90 8.58
N LEU A 28 23.65 3.34 7.91
CA LEU A 28 23.29 3.72 6.55
C LEU A 28 22.65 5.12 6.51
N SER A 29 21.85 5.49 7.52
CA SER A 29 21.35 6.86 7.68
C SER A 29 22.47 7.87 7.96
N LEU A 30 23.47 7.49 8.75
CA LEU A 30 24.68 8.31 8.99
C LEU A 30 25.56 8.41 7.75
N ILE A 31 25.66 7.34 6.96
CA ILE A 31 26.35 7.36 5.66
C ILE A 31 25.64 8.28 4.68
N ALA A 32 24.30 8.26 4.64
CA ALA A 32 23.50 9.16 3.85
C ALA A 32 23.72 10.63 4.28
N LEU A 33 23.68 10.92 5.60
CA LEU A 33 23.99 12.24 6.16
C LEU A 33 25.44 12.69 5.87
N ALA A 34 26.41 11.79 5.95
CA ALA A 34 27.81 12.07 5.61
C ALA A 34 27.98 12.30 4.10
N ALA A 35 27.22 11.61 3.25
CA ALA A 35 27.18 11.82 1.80
C ALA A 35 26.61 13.20 1.46
N ILE A 36 25.56 13.66 2.17
CA ILE A 36 25.01 15.01 2.05
C ILE A 36 26.09 16.05 2.38
N GLY A 37 26.81 15.87 3.51
CA GLY A 37 27.88 16.79 3.92
C GLY A 37 29.06 16.83 2.95
N ARG A 38 29.26 15.78 2.17
CA ARG A 38 30.32 15.66 1.15
C ARG A 38 29.86 16.24 -0.20
N ALA A 39 28.63 15.95 -0.62
CA ALA A 39 28.01 16.54 -1.81
C ALA A 39 27.90 18.06 -1.69
N ALA A 40 27.60 18.59 -0.49
CA ALA A 40 27.57 20.02 -0.22
C ALA A 40 28.96 20.71 -0.26
N ARG A 41 30.07 19.95 -0.33
CA ARG A 41 31.44 20.45 -0.38
C ARG A 41 32.16 20.17 -1.70
N ALA A 42 31.58 19.40 -2.60
CA ALA A 42 32.15 19.12 -3.90
C ALA A 42 31.87 20.28 -4.85
N ASP A 43 32.89 20.98 -5.27
CA ASP A 43 32.85 22.07 -6.27
C ASP A 43 32.50 21.58 -7.69
N ASP A 44 32.48 20.27 -7.94
CA ASP A 44 32.01 19.67 -9.18
C ASP A 44 30.53 19.32 -9.01
N ALA A 45 29.70 20.15 -9.60
CA ALA A 45 28.25 20.19 -9.61
C ALA A 45 27.53 18.83 -9.74
N ALA A 46 27.44 18.07 -8.66
CA ALA A 46 26.37 17.11 -8.50
C ALA A 46 25.06 17.91 -8.53
N GLU A 47 24.26 17.78 -9.59
CA GLU A 47 22.97 18.45 -9.67
C GLU A 47 22.06 17.91 -8.57
N SER A 48 21.98 18.62 -7.46
CA SER A 48 21.07 18.28 -6.38
C SER A 48 19.72 19.00 -6.56
N ARG A 49 18.65 18.33 -6.19
CA ARG A 49 17.27 18.74 -6.38
C ARG A 49 16.48 18.53 -5.11
N LEU A 50 15.74 19.58 -4.68
CA LEU A 50 14.79 19.50 -3.58
C LEU A 50 13.39 19.74 -4.12
N ALA A 51 12.48 18.82 -3.88
CA ALA A 51 11.04 18.97 -4.11
C ALA A 51 10.31 18.97 -2.76
N LEU A 52 9.38 19.91 -2.60
CA LEU A 52 8.46 19.96 -1.46
C LEU A 52 7.05 19.80 -2.00
N SER A 53 6.27 18.95 -1.34
CA SER A 53 4.87 18.71 -1.67
C SER A 53 3.97 18.93 -0.48
N VAL A 54 2.76 19.38 -0.74
CA VAL A 54 1.66 19.41 0.22
C VAL A 54 0.41 18.95 -0.50
N SER A 55 -0.30 18.00 0.09
CA SER A 55 -1.62 17.61 -0.37
C SER A 55 -2.59 17.53 0.80
N TYR A 56 -3.84 17.84 0.52
CA TYR A 56 -4.94 17.68 1.44
C TYR A 56 -6.10 17.02 0.71
N THR A 57 -6.55 15.88 1.21
CA THR A 57 -7.71 15.15 0.71
C THR A 57 -8.78 15.19 1.77
N GLY A 58 -9.97 15.69 1.42
CA GLY A 58 -11.15 15.62 2.27
C GLY A 58 -12.22 14.77 1.60
N ASP A 59 -12.91 13.95 2.38
CA ASP A 59 -13.88 12.98 1.89
C ASP A 59 -15.15 13.00 2.74
N LEU A 60 -16.25 13.47 2.17
CA LEU A 60 -17.56 13.45 2.79
C LEU A 60 -18.37 12.27 2.25
N ARG A 61 -18.68 11.30 3.13
CA ARG A 61 -19.39 10.08 2.75
C ARG A 61 -20.62 9.85 3.60
N ARG A 62 -21.63 9.22 2.99
CA ARG A 62 -22.86 8.81 3.67
C ARG A 62 -23.18 7.36 3.35
N ASN A 63 -23.28 6.52 4.38
CA ASN A 63 -24.01 5.26 4.27
C ASN A 63 -25.51 5.58 4.28
N THR A 64 -26.20 5.25 3.20
CA THR A 64 -27.62 5.62 3.01
C THR A 64 -28.57 4.51 3.41
N THR A 65 -28.08 3.25 3.46
CA THR A 65 -28.88 2.07 3.83
C THR A 65 -27.97 0.89 4.13
N GLY A 66 -28.44 -0.01 4.99
CA GLY A 66 -27.73 -1.23 5.37
C GLY A 66 -26.47 -0.97 6.21
N GLY A 67 -25.56 -1.96 6.28
CA GLY A 67 -24.41 -1.91 7.16
C GLY A 67 -24.78 -1.89 8.63
N LEU A 68 -23.88 -1.33 9.46
CA LEU A 68 -24.05 -1.17 10.91
C LEU A 68 -25.12 -0.10 11.21
N ASP A 69 -25.03 1.07 10.57
CA ASP A 69 -25.98 2.17 10.76
C ASP A 69 -26.00 3.10 9.53
N VAL A 70 -27.02 3.94 9.44
CA VAL A 70 -27.15 4.99 8.43
C VAL A 70 -26.56 6.28 9.01
N GLY A 71 -25.53 6.81 8.36
CA GLY A 71 -24.86 7.99 8.87
C GLY A 71 -23.94 8.66 7.85
N THR A 72 -23.34 9.77 8.27
CA THR A 72 -22.43 10.57 7.45
C THR A 72 -21.14 10.76 8.22
N ALA A 73 -20.02 10.48 7.57
CA ALA A 73 -18.68 10.68 8.07
C ALA A 73 -17.92 11.69 7.20
N TYR A 74 -17.03 12.43 7.81
CA TYR A 74 -16.03 13.25 7.14
C TYR A 74 -14.66 12.79 7.57
N SER A 75 -13.83 12.38 6.60
CA SER A 75 -12.44 11.97 6.83
C SER A 75 -11.50 12.91 6.08
N ASP A 76 -10.32 13.15 6.62
CA ASP A 76 -9.30 13.92 5.91
C ASP A 76 -7.89 13.37 6.06
N LEU A 77 -7.05 13.68 5.07
CA LEU A 77 -5.64 13.36 5.04
C LEU A 77 -4.85 14.58 4.59
N LEU A 78 -3.96 15.07 5.45
CA LEU A 78 -2.92 16.04 5.09
C LEU A 78 -1.60 15.29 4.93
N ASP A 79 -0.94 15.44 3.78
CA ASP A 79 0.39 14.91 3.53
C ASP A 79 1.39 16.04 3.24
N LEU A 80 2.57 15.97 3.88
CA LEU A 80 3.67 16.91 3.75
C LEU A 80 4.92 16.16 3.34
N GLY A 81 5.38 16.36 2.11
CA GLY A 81 6.51 15.66 1.52
C GLY A 81 7.74 16.52 1.30
N ALA A 82 8.92 15.93 1.43
CA ALA A 82 10.19 16.50 1.03
C ALA A 82 11.07 15.42 0.38
N THR A 83 11.44 15.61 -0.87
CA THR A 83 12.33 14.70 -1.59
C THR A 83 13.57 15.45 -2.05
N TRP A 84 14.75 14.97 -1.64
CA TRP A 84 16.03 15.47 -2.08
C TRP A 84 16.75 14.41 -2.91
N THR A 85 17.18 14.76 -4.12
CA THR A 85 17.90 13.86 -5.02
C THR A 85 19.22 14.51 -5.44
N THR A 86 20.30 13.74 -5.42
CA THR A 86 21.58 14.12 -6.02
C THR A 86 21.99 13.10 -7.05
N GLN A 87 22.52 13.57 -8.18
CA GLN A 87 23.05 12.73 -9.25
C GLN A 87 24.58 12.64 -9.13
N ASN A 88 25.14 11.55 -9.66
CA ASN A 88 26.60 11.35 -9.72
C ASN A 88 27.32 11.46 -8.38
N LEU A 89 26.69 10.96 -7.30
CA LEU A 89 27.33 10.95 -5.97
C LEU A 89 28.63 10.14 -5.98
N PHE A 90 28.63 8.99 -6.68
CA PHE A 90 29.79 8.19 -7.05
C PHE A 90 29.53 7.73 -8.48
N SER A 91 30.48 7.79 -9.40
CA SER A 91 30.36 7.36 -10.81
C SER A 91 29.09 6.57 -11.14
N ASP A 92 28.16 7.16 -11.90
CA ASP A 92 26.87 6.56 -12.31
C ASP A 92 25.92 6.14 -11.17
N SER A 93 25.99 6.82 -10.01
CA SER A 93 25.09 6.55 -8.89
C SER A 93 24.30 7.79 -8.48
N ASN A 94 23.04 7.59 -8.07
CA ASN A 94 22.18 8.64 -7.54
C ASN A 94 21.79 8.28 -6.09
N LEU A 95 21.57 9.32 -5.28
CA LEU A 95 20.99 9.19 -3.96
C LEU A 95 19.71 10.02 -3.90
N THR A 96 18.62 9.40 -3.47
CA THR A 96 17.37 10.07 -3.13
C THR A 96 17.09 9.90 -1.65
N LEU A 97 16.71 10.98 -0.98
CA LEU A 97 16.18 10.98 0.38
C LEU A 97 14.74 11.43 0.34
N ASN A 98 13.87 10.77 1.05
CA ASN A 98 12.47 11.10 1.16
C ASN A 98 12.04 11.23 2.61
N LEU A 99 11.18 12.20 2.87
CA LEU A 99 10.48 12.41 4.12
C LEU A 99 9.01 12.70 3.79
N SER A 100 8.09 11.93 4.36
CA SER A 100 6.65 12.21 4.33
C SER A 100 6.11 12.16 5.76
N VAL A 101 5.39 13.22 6.12
CA VAL A 101 4.66 13.34 7.38
C VAL A 101 3.20 13.57 7.05
N MET A 102 2.32 12.78 7.62
CA MET A 102 0.89 12.92 7.37
C MET A 102 0.09 13.08 8.66
N HIS A 103 -1.08 13.69 8.53
CA HIS A 103 -2.13 13.72 9.54
C HIS A 103 -3.37 13.07 8.96
N VAL A 104 -3.84 12.03 9.62
CA VAL A 104 -5.15 11.41 9.37
C VAL A 104 -6.13 12.00 10.36
N GLY A 105 -7.31 12.43 9.89
CA GLY A 105 -8.32 13.05 10.71
C GLY A 105 -9.75 12.69 10.31
N GLY A 106 -10.69 12.99 11.20
CA GLY A 106 -12.13 12.85 10.95
C GLY A 106 -12.74 11.57 11.50
N ASP A 107 -13.86 11.17 10.90
CA ASP A 107 -14.68 10.04 11.31
C ASP A 107 -14.40 8.81 10.42
N GLU A 108 -14.78 7.62 10.89
CA GLU A 108 -14.58 6.35 10.17
C GLU A 108 -15.90 5.85 9.58
N ILE A 109 -16.11 5.99 8.26
CA ILE A 109 -17.35 5.54 7.60
C ILE A 109 -17.48 4.01 7.60
N SER A 110 -16.38 3.27 7.40
CA SER A 110 -16.34 1.81 7.46
C SER A 110 -16.61 1.32 8.87
N GLY A 111 -15.86 1.81 9.88
CA GLY A 111 -15.97 1.37 11.26
C GLY A 111 -17.29 1.74 11.94
N ASP A 112 -17.80 2.95 11.68
CA ASP A 112 -18.98 3.48 12.38
C ASP A 112 -20.31 3.13 11.69
N PHE A 113 -20.34 2.98 10.35
CA PHE A 113 -21.60 2.92 9.62
C PHE A 113 -21.74 1.75 8.65
N VAL A 114 -20.66 1.30 8.00
CA VAL A 114 -20.74 0.24 6.98
C VAL A 114 -20.46 -1.13 7.57
N GLY A 115 -19.38 -1.26 8.32
CA GLY A 115 -18.93 -2.52 8.90
C GLY A 115 -18.30 -3.47 7.89
N ASP A 116 -17.73 -2.95 6.82
CA ASP A 116 -17.16 -3.73 5.73
C ASP A 116 -15.73 -4.23 6.01
N LEU A 117 -15.35 -5.34 5.37
CA LEU A 117 -14.00 -5.91 5.46
C LEU A 117 -13.00 -5.18 4.56
N HIS A 118 -13.48 -4.66 3.42
CA HIS A 118 -12.59 -4.11 2.41
C HIS A 118 -12.13 -2.68 2.69
N GLY A 119 -12.94 -1.88 3.39
CA GLY A 119 -12.74 -0.44 3.57
C GLY A 119 -13.27 0.37 2.38
N VAL A 120 -14.44 1.03 2.55
CA VAL A 120 -15.04 1.89 1.52
C VAL A 120 -14.30 3.22 1.34
N ASN A 121 -13.30 3.52 2.17
CA ASN A 121 -12.53 4.76 2.11
C ASN A 121 -11.04 4.49 2.42
N ASN A 122 -10.17 4.75 1.46
CA ASN A 122 -8.73 4.48 1.56
C ASN A 122 -7.91 5.55 2.31
N ILE A 123 -8.56 6.57 2.88
CA ILE A 123 -7.91 7.56 3.75
C ILE A 123 -8.44 7.52 5.20
N GLU A 124 -9.21 6.49 5.54
CA GLU A 124 -9.81 6.30 6.85
C GLU A 124 -8.90 5.50 7.77
N ALA A 125 -8.53 6.10 8.89
CA ALA A 125 -7.77 5.46 9.96
C ALA A 125 -7.92 6.27 11.26
N PRO A 126 -7.50 5.76 12.42
CA PRO A 126 -7.50 6.51 13.68
C PRO A 126 -6.79 7.87 13.56
N ASN A 127 -7.39 8.90 14.19
CA ASN A 127 -6.86 10.27 14.14
C ASN A 127 -5.45 10.33 14.74
N ALA A 128 -4.45 10.61 13.90
CA ALA A 128 -3.06 10.70 14.33
C ALA A 128 -2.16 11.45 13.34
N TRP A 129 -1.02 11.92 13.86
CA TRP A 129 0.11 12.32 13.04
C TRP A 129 1.07 11.15 12.88
N HIS A 130 1.53 10.89 11.64
CA HIS A 130 2.48 9.83 11.35
C HIS A 130 3.70 10.37 10.63
N LEU A 131 4.89 9.92 11.02
CA LEU A 131 6.05 9.89 10.14
C LEU A 131 5.83 8.70 9.20
N TYR A 132 5.19 8.98 8.07
CA TYR A 132 4.72 7.94 7.15
C TYR A 132 5.86 7.27 6.42
N GLU A 133 6.72 8.07 5.76
CA GLU A 133 7.91 7.54 5.11
C GLU A 133 9.15 8.37 5.47
N PHE A 134 10.23 7.67 5.74
CA PHE A 134 11.56 8.28 5.90
C PHE A 134 12.62 7.31 5.41
N TRP A 135 13.08 7.50 4.17
CA TRP A 135 13.98 6.54 3.54
C TRP A 135 15.09 7.20 2.69
N SER A 136 16.11 6.38 2.42
CA SER A 136 17.14 6.67 1.43
C SER A 136 17.13 5.60 0.33
N GLU A 137 17.31 6.02 -0.92
CA GLU A 137 17.46 5.14 -2.07
C GLU A 137 18.76 5.43 -2.80
N PHE A 138 19.56 4.40 -2.98
CA PHE A 138 20.77 4.41 -3.80
C PHE A 138 20.45 3.70 -5.11
N SER A 139 20.63 4.39 -6.23
CA SER A 139 20.51 3.82 -7.57
C SER A 139 21.88 3.73 -8.22
N PHE A 140 22.22 2.60 -8.81
CA PHE A 140 23.52 2.29 -9.37
C PHE A 140 23.45 1.36 -10.58
N GLY A 141 24.56 1.28 -11.32
CA GLY A 141 24.65 0.56 -12.58
C GLY A 141 24.38 1.45 -13.80
N GLY A 142 24.77 1.01 -14.98
CA GLY A 142 24.51 1.75 -16.21
C GLY A 142 23.01 2.04 -16.36
N ASN A 143 22.63 3.30 -16.57
CA ASN A 143 21.26 3.82 -16.55
C ASN A 143 20.53 3.64 -15.21
N ALA A 144 21.24 3.47 -14.08
CA ALA A 144 20.68 3.27 -12.74
C ALA A 144 19.64 2.13 -12.69
N ASN A 145 19.97 0.98 -13.30
CA ASN A 145 19.06 -0.15 -13.45
C ASN A 145 18.88 -1.01 -12.19
N THR A 146 19.58 -0.69 -11.10
CA THR A 146 19.43 -1.34 -9.79
C THR A 146 19.34 -0.29 -8.71
N SER A 147 18.46 -0.49 -7.73
CA SER A 147 18.33 0.40 -6.58
C SER A 147 18.18 -0.37 -5.27
N LEU A 148 18.71 0.23 -4.20
CA LEU A 148 18.57 -0.18 -2.83
C LEU A 148 17.87 0.92 -2.05
N ARG A 149 16.69 0.65 -1.49
CA ARG A 149 15.95 1.56 -0.61
C ARG A 149 15.89 0.99 0.80
N LEU A 150 16.02 1.87 1.79
CA LEU A 150 15.99 1.49 3.20
C LEU A 150 15.45 2.64 4.07
N GLY A 151 14.72 2.30 5.11
CA GLY A 151 14.08 3.25 6.03
C GLY A 151 12.69 2.81 6.45
N LEU A 152 11.82 3.77 6.77
CA LEU A 152 10.38 3.55 6.91
C LEU A 152 9.78 3.53 5.50
N LEU A 153 9.23 2.40 5.10
CA LEU A 153 8.81 2.15 3.73
C LEU A 153 7.37 1.63 3.69
N ASP A 154 6.58 2.20 2.80
CA ASP A 154 5.31 1.60 2.40
C ASP A 154 5.56 0.46 1.38
N ILE A 155 5.11 -0.75 1.69
CA ILE A 155 5.18 -1.90 0.79
C ILE A 155 4.39 -1.62 -0.50
N ASN A 156 3.21 -1.01 -0.37
CA ASN A 156 2.32 -0.75 -1.51
C ASN A 156 2.81 0.40 -2.42
N ALA A 157 3.87 1.10 -2.04
CA ALA A 157 4.57 2.01 -2.95
C ALA A 157 5.38 1.27 -4.04
N ASP A 158 5.78 0.02 -3.80
CA ASP A 158 6.62 -0.78 -4.69
C ASP A 158 5.97 -2.10 -5.13
N PHE A 159 5.22 -2.78 -4.23
CA PHE A 159 4.66 -4.12 -4.43
C PHE A 159 3.14 -4.07 -4.47
N ASP A 160 2.50 -4.98 -5.21
CA ASP A 160 1.04 -5.10 -5.33
C ASP A 160 0.36 -3.78 -5.74
N VAL A 161 0.94 -3.06 -6.71
CA VAL A 161 0.47 -1.73 -7.15
C VAL A 161 -0.24 -1.85 -8.50
N PRO A 162 -1.58 -1.87 -8.56
CA PRO A 162 -2.30 -1.81 -9.83
C PRO A 162 -2.24 -0.40 -10.42
N VAL A 163 -1.80 -0.28 -11.68
CA VAL A 163 -1.61 1.03 -12.36
C VAL A 163 -2.95 1.71 -12.64
N THR A 164 -3.95 0.93 -13.03
CA THR A 164 -5.25 1.44 -13.47
C THR A 164 -6.16 1.80 -12.29
N SER A 165 -5.93 1.23 -11.11
CA SER A 165 -6.88 1.31 -9.99
C SER A 165 -6.76 2.56 -9.12
N GLY A 166 -5.76 3.42 -9.33
CA GLY A 166 -5.53 4.65 -8.53
C GLY A 166 -6.64 5.72 -8.60
N LEU A 167 -7.67 5.50 -9.41
CA LEU A 167 -8.86 6.36 -9.48
C LEU A 167 -9.82 6.12 -8.31
N PHE A 168 -9.86 4.90 -7.80
CA PHE A 168 -10.89 4.46 -6.85
C PHE A 168 -10.57 4.89 -5.42
N VAL A 169 -11.63 5.06 -4.64
CA VAL A 169 -11.56 5.54 -3.26
C VAL A 169 -11.69 4.41 -2.24
N GLY A 170 -12.16 3.24 -2.65
CA GLY A 170 -12.17 2.04 -1.83
C GLY A 170 -10.77 1.43 -1.69
N SER A 171 -10.44 0.98 -0.47
CA SER A 171 -9.13 0.44 -0.12
C SER A 171 -8.71 -0.80 -0.93
N PRO A 172 -9.60 -1.74 -1.30
CA PRO A 172 -9.21 -2.98 -1.96
C PRO A 172 -8.69 -2.79 -3.39
N HIS A 173 -8.80 -1.56 -3.93
CA HIS A 173 -8.29 -1.21 -5.25
C HIS A 173 -6.83 -0.74 -5.23
N GLY A 174 -6.25 -0.49 -4.05
CA GLY A 174 -4.83 -0.18 -3.84
C GLY A 174 -3.99 -1.42 -3.56
N ILE A 175 -4.41 -2.21 -2.56
CA ILE A 175 -3.79 -3.47 -2.14
C ILE A 175 -4.89 -4.47 -1.80
N GLY A 176 -4.71 -5.75 -2.11
CA GLY A 176 -5.74 -6.74 -1.85
C GLY A 176 -5.97 -7.02 -0.37
N THR A 177 -7.22 -7.20 0.02
CA THR A 177 -7.62 -7.38 1.42
C THR A 177 -6.99 -8.63 2.06
N GLU A 178 -6.78 -9.71 1.29
CA GLU A 178 -6.11 -10.91 1.76
C GLU A 178 -4.64 -10.68 2.12
N PHE A 179 -4.02 -9.61 1.60
CA PHE A 179 -2.65 -9.23 1.93
C PHE A 179 -2.62 -8.08 2.95
N SER A 180 -3.42 -7.04 2.77
CA SER A 180 -3.38 -5.85 3.64
C SER A 180 -3.78 -6.12 5.08
N GLN A 181 -4.53 -7.20 5.35
CA GLN A 181 -5.00 -7.57 6.69
C GLN A 181 -4.19 -8.73 7.32
N THR A 182 -3.00 -9.03 6.80
CA THR A 182 -2.14 -10.10 7.31
C THR A 182 -1.24 -9.64 8.46
N GLY A 183 -0.67 -10.60 9.20
CA GLY A 183 0.26 -10.30 10.28
C GLY A 183 -0.43 -9.84 11.57
N GLY A 184 0.31 -9.19 12.46
CA GLY A 184 -0.19 -8.70 13.74
C GLY A 184 -1.02 -7.41 13.62
N ASN A 185 -0.53 -6.45 12.79
CA ASN A 185 -1.14 -5.13 12.56
C ASN A 185 -1.21 -4.78 11.06
N GLY A 186 -1.34 -5.76 10.19
CA GLY A 186 -1.14 -5.57 8.76
C GLY A 186 0.34 -5.56 8.36
N PRO A 187 0.66 -5.56 7.07
CA PRO A 187 2.00 -5.31 6.55
C PRO A 187 2.37 -3.84 6.70
N SER A 188 3.63 -3.48 6.39
CA SER A 188 4.09 -2.08 6.34
C SER A 188 3.41 -1.32 5.19
N VAL A 189 2.21 -0.80 5.45
CA VAL A 189 1.35 -0.12 4.47
C VAL A 189 0.59 1.01 5.18
N TRP A 190 0.05 1.97 4.40
CA TRP A 190 -0.79 3.02 4.95
C TRP A 190 -1.83 2.48 5.96
N PRO A 191 -2.06 3.13 7.12
CA PRO A 191 -1.46 4.41 7.58
C PRO A 191 -0.12 4.26 8.32
N VAL A 192 0.31 3.05 8.66
CA VAL A 192 1.47 2.79 9.53
C VAL A 192 2.55 2.01 8.79
N THR A 193 3.69 2.66 8.56
CA THR A 193 4.86 2.03 7.96
C THR A 193 5.86 1.56 9.00
N GLY A 194 6.61 0.53 8.66
CA GLY A 194 7.68 -0.04 9.46
C GLY A 194 9.04 0.05 8.76
N LEU A 195 10.07 -0.37 9.49
CA LEU A 195 11.41 -0.44 8.94
C LEU A 195 11.49 -1.51 7.83
N GLY A 196 12.12 -1.15 6.72
CA GLY A 196 12.25 -2.04 5.57
C GLY A 196 13.53 -1.81 4.78
N ILE A 197 13.84 -2.81 3.98
CA ILE A 197 14.87 -2.78 2.95
C ILE A 197 14.26 -3.35 1.67
N ARG A 198 14.44 -2.67 0.54
CA ARG A 198 13.99 -3.12 -0.78
C ARG A 198 15.15 -3.00 -1.78
N VAL A 199 15.36 -4.06 -2.55
CA VAL A 199 16.22 -4.06 -3.74
C VAL A 199 15.35 -4.25 -4.97
N ALA A 200 15.56 -3.44 -6.00
CA ALA A 200 14.85 -3.56 -7.27
C ALA A 200 15.82 -3.40 -8.43
N GLY A 201 15.49 -3.99 -9.58
CA GLY A 201 16.28 -3.89 -10.78
C GLY A 201 15.55 -4.35 -12.02
N SER A 202 16.21 -4.23 -13.17
CA SER A 202 15.69 -4.67 -14.46
C SER A 202 16.60 -5.75 -15.04
N LEU A 203 16.01 -6.84 -15.54
CA LEU A 203 16.71 -7.86 -16.30
C LEU A 203 16.90 -7.43 -17.75
N ASN A 204 15.93 -6.66 -18.27
CA ASN A 204 15.93 -6.02 -19.58
C ASN A 204 14.88 -4.88 -19.59
N ASP A 205 14.59 -4.31 -20.76
CA ASP A 205 13.70 -3.17 -20.92
C ASP A 205 12.24 -3.43 -20.56
N VAL A 206 11.82 -4.70 -20.45
CA VAL A 206 10.42 -5.09 -20.20
C VAL A 206 10.24 -5.98 -18.97
N LEU A 207 11.32 -6.48 -18.39
CA LEU A 207 11.26 -7.40 -17.25
C LEU A 207 11.99 -6.80 -16.03
N HIS A 208 11.23 -6.52 -14.98
CA HIS A 208 11.70 -5.90 -13.77
C HIS A 208 11.45 -6.82 -12.58
N TRP A 209 12.26 -6.69 -11.56
CA TRP A 209 12.13 -7.46 -10.33
C TRP A 209 12.35 -6.60 -9.10
N ARG A 210 11.73 -6.98 -8.01
CA ARG A 210 11.95 -6.38 -6.69
C ARG A 210 11.84 -7.42 -5.60
N VAL A 211 12.63 -7.25 -4.56
CA VAL A 211 12.59 -8.05 -3.33
C VAL A 211 12.71 -7.13 -2.13
N GLY A 212 12.06 -7.49 -1.05
CA GLY A 212 12.07 -6.69 0.17
C GLY A 212 11.98 -7.53 1.43
N ALA A 213 12.46 -6.95 2.52
CA ALA A 213 12.27 -7.44 3.88
C ALA A 213 11.82 -6.26 4.74
N PHE A 214 10.70 -6.43 5.42
CA PHE A 214 10.04 -5.41 6.22
C PHE A 214 9.81 -5.89 7.64
N GLU A 215 9.61 -4.98 8.56
CA GLU A 215 9.16 -5.29 9.91
C GLU A 215 7.87 -6.13 9.87
N GLY A 216 7.80 -7.18 10.72
CA GLY A 216 6.66 -8.10 10.69
C GLY A 216 5.41 -7.58 11.40
N THR A 217 5.55 -6.56 12.26
CA THR A 217 4.44 -5.90 12.96
C THR A 217 4.74 -4.40 13.05
N PRO A 218 4.47 -3.64 11.97
CA PRO A 218 4.70 -2.20 11.95
C PRO A 218 3.81 -1.51 12.98
N GLY A 219 4.32 -0.42 13.60
CA GLY A 219 3.58 0.35 14.61
C GLY A 219 3.54 -0.27 16.00
N GLY A 220 3.80 -1.54 16.15
CA GLY A 220 3.71 -2.24 17.42
C GLY A 220 2.27 -2.26 17.98
N ASP A 221 2.09 -1.97 19.29
CA ASP A 221 0.76 -2.00 19.95
C ASP A 221 0.01 -0.66 19.90
N ASP A 222 0.54 0.37 19.23
CA ASP A 222 -0.02 1.73 19.18
C ASP A 222 -0.05 2.27 17.76
N GLU A 223 -1.18 2.08 17.08
CA GLU A 223 -1.42 2.57 15.71
C GLU A 223 -1.44 4.11 15.61
N ALA A 224 -1.66 4.82 16.73
CA ALA A 224 -1.61 6.29 16.79
C ALA A 224 -0.19 6.84 17.04
N SER A 225 0.81 5.98 17.09
CA SER A 225 2.20 6.39 17.29
C SER A 225 2.72 7.24 16.11
N PHE A 226 3.34 8.39 16.43
CA PHE A 226 3.93 9.27 15.40
C PHE A 226 4.99 8.56 14.55
N ALA A 227 5.79 7.70 15.15
CA ALA A 227 6.84 6.96 14.44
C ALA A 227 7.12 5.64 15.15
N ALA A 228 6.96 4.56 14.44
CA ALA A 228 7.22 3.22 14.97
C ALA A 228 8.62 2.76 14.61
N PHE A 229 9.55 2.91 15.54
CA PHE A 229 10.91 2.36 15.44
C PHE A 229 11.14 1.19 16.38
N ASP A 230 10.08 0.64 16.99
CA ASP A 230 10.20 -0.36 18.04
C ASP A 230 10.02 -1.78 17.53
N VAL A 231 11.08 -2.36 17.03
CA VAL A 231 11.15 -3.78 16.63
C VAL A 231 11.14 -4.67 17.87
N LYS A 232 10.03 -5.29 18.20
CA LYS A 232 9.89 -6.16 19.37
C LYS A 232 10.33 -7.60 19.07
N ARG A 233 10.63 -8.35 20.13
CA ARG A 233 11.02 -9.76 20.03
C ARG A 233 9.84 -10.61 19.59
N GLY A 234 10.06 -11.47 18.58
CA GLY A 234 9.06 -12.45 18.13
C GLY A 234 8.19 -11.97 16.97
N GLU A 235 8.24 -10.69 16.62
CA GLU A 235 7.44 -10.12 15.52
C GLU A 235 7.94 -10.55 14.12
N GLY A 236 9.17 -11.06 14.02
CA GLY A 236 9.75 -11.52 12.76
C GLY A 236 9.89 -10.43 11.71
N SER A 237 9.86 -10.86 10.45
CA SER A 237 9.90 -9.99 9.27
C SER A 237 8.94 -10.49 8.22
N LEU A 238 8.39 -9.58 7.41
CA LEU A 238 7.71 -9.90 6.17
C LEU A 238 8.74 -9.87 5.03
N LEU A 239 8.88 -10.98 4.33
CA LEU A 239 9.69 -11.11 3.12
C LEU A 239 8.75 -11.07 1.92
N ILE A 240 9.12 -10.34 0.87
CA ILE A 240 8.31 -10.19 -0.34
C ILE A 240 9.19 -10.15 -1.59
N GLY A 241 8.70 -10.74 -2.68
CA GLY A 241 9.31 -10.65 -4.00
C GLY A 241 8.27 -10.49 -5.08
N GLU A 242 8.55 -9.68 -6.09
CA GLU A 242 7.68 -9.45 -7.24
C GLU A 242 8.50 -9.46 -8.53
N LEU A 243 7.96 -10.12 -9.56
CA LEU A 243 8.43 -10.07 -10.92
C LEU A 243 7.38 -9.33 -11.77
N GLU A 244 7.82 -8.34 -12.53
CA GLU A 244 6.96 -7.48 -13.35
C GLU A 244 7.38 -7.53 -14.80
N TYR A 245 6.40 -7.68 -15.68
CA TYR A 245 6.53 -7.47 -17.12
C TYR A 245 5.73 -6.24 -17.53
N ALA A 246 6.36 -5.29 -18.21
CA ALA A 246 5.73 -4.10 -18.76
C ALA A 246 6.25 -3.85 -20.19
N SER A 247 5.38 -3.43 -21.10
CA SER A 247 5.73 -3.16 -22.50
C SER A 247 4.77 -2.16 -23.13
N ASP A 248 5.04 -1.73 -24.36
CA ASP A 248 4.13 -0.84 -25.11
C ASP A 248 2.72 -1.42 -25.33
N ARG A 249 2.54 -2.73 -25.21
CA ARG A 249 1.26 -3.43 -25.41
C ARG A 249 0.58 -3.85 -24.11
N VAL A 250 1.30 -3.84 -23.02
CA VAL A 250 0.84 -4.31 -21.70
C VAL A 250 1.32 -3.29 -20.68
N ASN A 251 0.39 -2.63 -19.98
CA ASN A 251 0.77 -1.64 -19.00
C ASN A 251 1.61 -2.30 -17.89
N LYS A 252 1.12 -3.43 -17.36
CA LYS A 252 1.81 -4.18 -16.29
C LYS A 252 1.23 -5.60 -16.17
N ILE A 253 2.08 -6.59 -16.00
CA ILE A 253 1.73 -7.91 -15.45
C ILE A 253 2.71 -8.19 -14.33
N SER A 254 2.22 -8.48 -13.13
CA SER A 254 3.06 -8.80 -11.98
C SER A 254 2.65 -10.11 -11.34
N LEU A 255 3.65 -10.82 -10.83
CA LEU A 255 3.49 -11.96 -9.93
C LEU A 255 4.30 -11.70 -8.68
N GLY A 256 3.64 -11.66 -7.53
CA GLY A 256 4.27 -11.46 -6.23
C GLY A 256 4.02 -12.63 -5.28
N LEU A 257 4.95 -12.81 -4.36
CA LEU A 257 4.85 -13.77 -3.26
C LEU A 257 5.39 -13.12 -1.98
N TRP A 258 4.78 -13.47 -0.86
CA TRP A 258 5.20 -12.97 0.44
C TRP A 258 5.12 -14.05 1.52
N SER A 259 5.91 -13.89 2.59
CA SER A 259 5.93 -14.80 3.73
C SER A 259 6.44 -14.11 4.98
N TYR A 260 5.78 -14.37 6.11
CA TYR A 260 6.24 -13.93 7.42
C TYR A 260 7.16 -14.96 8.05
N THR A 261 8.17 -14.46 8.77
CA THR A 261 9.13 -15.32 9.51
C THR A 261 8.73 -15.53 10.97
N ALA A 262 7.68 -14.87 11.45
CA ALA A 262 7.12 -15.05 12.79
C ALA A 262 6.16 -16.24 12.86
N ASP A 263 5.88 -16.67 14.09
CA ASP A 263 4.78 -17.57 14.39
C ASP A 263 3.53 -16.74 14.72
N PHE A 264 2.37 -17.18 14.22
CA PHE A 264 1.08 -16.54 14.42
C PHE A 264 0.10 -17.46 15.15
N ASP A 265 -0.81 -16.86 15.90
CA ASP A 265 -1.95 -17.56 16.45
C ASP A 265 -2.90 -17.95 15.32
N ARG A 266 -3.31 -19.23 15.30
CA ARG A 266 -4.38 -19.68 14.40
C ARG A 266 -5.69 -18.98 14.76
N LEU A 267 -6.56 -18.80 13.78
CA LEU A 267 -7.90 -18.21 14.00
C LEU A 267 -8.73 -18.96 15.04
N ASP A 268 -8.53 -20.28 15.20
CA ASP A 268 -9.21 -21.12 16.19
C ASP A 268 -8.43 -21.34 17.50
N ALA A 269 -7.42 -20.53 17.78
CA ALA A 269 -6.54 -20.69 18.94
C ALA A 269 -7.27 -20.73 20.28
N GLY A 270 -8.36 -19.99 20.44
CA GLY A 270 -9.19 -19.97 21.65
C GLY A 270 -10.13 -21.17 21.80
N GLN A 271 -10.25 -22.04 20.81
CA GLN A 271 -11.24 -23.11 20.74
C GLN A 271 -10.62 -24.50 20.52
N SER A 272 -9.33 -24.57 20.19
CA SER A 272 -8.62 -25.80 19.85
C SER A 272 -7.63 -26.22 20.94
N THR A 273 -7.46 -27.54 21.12
CA THR A 273 -6.36 -28.12 21.92
C THR A 273 -5.06 -28.26 21.11
N ALA A 274 -5.06 -27.87 19.83
CA ALA A 274 -3.89 -27.87 18.96
C ALA A 274 -2.90 -26.78 19.36
N ALA A 275 -1.67 -26.84 18.82
CA ALA A 275 -0.69 -25.76 19.01
C ALA A 275 -1.28 -24.42 18.55
N VAL A 276 -1.33 -23.47 19.46
CA VAL A 276 -1.96 -22.15 19.25
C VAL A 276 -1.17 -21.36 18.22
N GLN A 277 0.16 -21.38 18.33
CA GLN A 277 1.06 -20.68 17.42
C GLN A 277 1.66 -21.62 16.38
N GLN A 278 1.66 -21.20 15.13
CA GLN A 278 2.23 -21.93 14.01
C GLN A 278 3.00 -21.00 13.07
N HIS A 279 4.00 -21.56 12.41
CA HIS A 279 4.79 -20.91 11.37
C HIS A 279 4.10 -20.99 10.01
N GLY A 280 4.42 -20.06 9.11
CA GLY A 280 4.03 -20.14 7.71
C GLY A 280 2.78 -19.34 7.35
N ASN A 281 2.70 -18.06 7.75
CA ASN A 281 1.73 -17.12 7.17
C ASN A 281 2.33 -16.57 5.88
N ASP A 282 1.83 -17.05 4.74
CA ASP A 282 2.33 -16.75 3.40
C ASP A 282 1.20 -16.61 2.38
N GLY A 283 1.52 -16.01 1.24
CA GLY A 283 0.59 -15.82 0.15
C GLY A 283 1.25 -15.45 -1.17
N VAL A 284 0.41 -15.39 -2.20
CA VAL A 284 0.80 -15.00 -3.55
C VAL A 284 -0.27 -14.11 -4.16
N TYR A 285 0.13 -13.22 -5.08
CA TYR A 285 -0.80 -12.41 -5.86
C TYR A 285 -0.34 -12.26 -7.31
N ALA A 286 -1.29 -11.94 -8.18
CA ALA A 286 -1.04 -11.61 -9.58
C ALA A 286 -1.85 -10.37 -9.98
N LEU A 287 -1.23 -9.51 -10.81
CA LEU A 287 -1.79 -8.29 -11.37
C LEU A 287 -1.71 -8.32 -12.89
N PHE A 288 -2.74 -7.81 -13.54
CA PHE A 288 -2.82 -7.62 -14.99
C PHE A 288 -3.43 -6.27 -15.31
N ASP A 289 -2.62 -5.29 -15.68
CA ASP A 289 -3.05 -3.98 -16.16
C ASP A 289 -2.87 -3.91 -17.68
N LEU A 290 -3.98 -3.77 -18.39
CA LEU A 290 -4.02 -3.89 -19.85
C LEU A 290 -4.71 -2.68 -20.48
N PRO A 291 -4.19 -2.12 -21.57
CA PRO A 291 -4.94 -1.22 -22.44
C PRO A 291 -6.02 -2.02 -23.18
N LEU A 292 -7.29 -1.67 -22.99
CA LEU A 292 -8.42 -2.41 -23.56
C LEU A 292 -8.88 -1.82 -24.89
N ALA A 293 -9.02 -0.48 -24.97
CA ALA A 293 -9.52 0.19 -26.16
C ALA A 293 -9.13 1.68 -26.24
N ARG A 294 -9.22 2.24 -27.43
CA ARG A 294 -9.27 3.68 -27.69
C ARG A 294 -10.54 4.01 -28.49
N ILE A 295 -11.31 5.00 -28.04
CA ILE A 295 -12.57 5.42 -28.64
C ILE A 295 -12.51 6.94 -28.79
N GLY A 296 -12.16 7.44 -29.97
CA GLY A 296 -11.85 8.85 -30.17
C GLY A 296 -10.68 9.30 -29.30
N SER A 297 -10.86 10.33 -28.49
CA SER A 297 -9.87 10.79 -27.49
C SER A 297 -9.79 9.88 -26.26
N ALA A 298 -10.83 9.11 -25.98
CA ALA A 298 -10.91 8.29 -24.78
C ALA A 298 -9.99 7.07 -24.86
N ARG A 299 -9.26 6.83 -23.75
CA ARG A 299 -8.49 5.60 -23.51
C ARG A 299 -9.22 4.77 -22.46
N VAL A 300 -9.37 3.48 -22.74
CA VAL A 300 -9.97 2.52 -21.83
C VAL A 300 -8.90 1.54 -21.38
N ASP A 301 -8.63 1.52 -20.08
CA ASP A 301 -7.71 0.58 -19.44
C ASP A 301 -8.46 -0.31 -18.46
N GLY A 302 -8.00 -1.52 -18.27
CA GLY A 302 -8.55 -2.47 -17.31
C GLY A 302 -7.48 -3.06 -16.43
N SER A 303 -7.85 -3.41 -15.19
CA SER A 303 -7.01 -4.16 -14.28
C SER A 303 -7.74 -5.39 -13.76
N LEU A 304 -6.99 -6.47 -13.57
CA LEU A 304 -7.41 -7.65 -12.84
C LEU A 304 -6.35 -7.92 -11.76
N ARG A 305 -6.79 -8.19 -10.54
CA ARG A 305 -5.95 -8.64 -9.45
C ARG A 305 -6.56 -9.87 -8.80
N ALA A 306 -5.73 -10.87 -8.47
CA ALA A 306 -6.12 -12.00 -7.65
C ALA A 306 -4.99 -12.34 -6.66
N GLY A 307 -5.36 -12.80 -5.48
CA GLY A 307 -4.40 -13.22 -4.46
C GLY A 307 -4.99 -14.24 -3.50
N VAL A 308 -4.10 -14.95 -2.83
CA VAL A 308 -4.44 -15.95 -1.80
C VAL A 308 -3.49 -15.78 -0.61
N ALA A 309 -4.04 -16.00 0.58
CA ALA A 309 -3.33 -15.99 1.86
C ALA A 309 -3.65 -17.25 2.66
N ASP A 310 -2.81 -17.59 3.62
CA ASP A 310 -3.01 -18.78 4.44
C ASP A 310 -4.26 -18.67 5.32
N ALA A 311 -5.28 -19.47 5.02
CA ALA A 311 -6.57 -19.51 5.71
C ALA A 311 -6.49 -19.89 7.21
N ARG A 312 -5.34 -20.38 7.69
CA ARG A 312 -5.15 -20.67 9.12
C ARG A 312 -5.06 -19.41 9.96
N PHE A 313 -4.58 -18.30 9.37
CA PHE A 313 -4.23 -17.06 10.08
C PHE A 313 -5.05 -15.86 9.61
N ASN A 314 -5.57 -15.91 8.38
CA ASN A 314 -6.22 -14.77 7.75
C ASN A 314 -7.71 -15.02 7.55
N ALA A 315 -8.53 -14.03 7.91
CA ALA A 315 -9.99 -14.12 7.73
C ALA A 315 -10.37 -14.13 6.25
N VAL A 316 -9.74 -13.25 5.45
CA VAL A 316 -9.83 -13.24 3.99
C VAL A 316 -8.67 -14.05 3.44
N ASP A 317 -8.97 -15.21 2.86
CA ASP A 317 -7.98 -16.16 2.35
C ASP A 317 -7.84 -16.13 0.82
N GLU A 318 -8.87 -15.64 0.11
CA GLU A 318 -8.83 -15.42 -1.34
C GLU A 318 -9.39 -14.04 -1.67
N PHE A 319 -8.79 -13.39 -2.64
CA PHE A 319 -9.23 -12.08 -3.11
C PHE A 319 -9.17 -11.98 -4.63
N ALA A 320 -10.15 -11.28 -5.21
CA ALA A 320 -10.14 -10.91 -6.61
C ALA A 320 -10.74 -9.51 -6.81
N ALA A 321 -10.12 -8.71 -7.68
CA ALA A 321 -10.65 -7.41 -8.09
C ALA A 321 -10.54 -7.23 -9.60
N ALA A 322 -11.49 -6.46 -10.14
CA ALA A 322 -11.47 -6.05 -11.54
C ALA A 322 -11.86 -4.58 -11.64
N THR A 323 -11.14 -3.84 -12.48
CA THR A 323 -11.43 -2.41 -12.72
C THR A 323 -11.42 -2.09 -14.22
N VAL A 324 -12.22 -1.10 -14.59
CA VAL A 324 -12.18 -0.47 -15.91
C VAL A 324 -12.17 1.04 -15.71
N VAL A 325 -11.20 1.72 -16.33
CA VAL A 325 -11.05 3.17 -16.28
C VAL A 325 -11.08 3.75 -17.68
N VAL A 326 -11.90 4.78 -17.87
CA VAL A 326 -11.98 5.58 -19.09
C VAL A 326 -11.35 6.93 -18.81
N SER A 327 -10.16 7.18 -19.36
CA SER A 327 -9.45 8.46 -19.30
C SER A 327 -9.69 9.27 -20.57
N HIS A 328 -9.63 10.60 -20.48
CA HIS A 328 -9.86 11.54 -21.60
C HIS A 328 -11.22 11.35 -22.27
N PRO A 329 -12.34 11.20 -21.51
CA PRO A 329 -13.66 10.87 -22.08
C PRO A 329 -14.23 12.00 -22.94
N PHE A 330 -13.81 13.25 -22.70
CA PHE A 330 -14.30 14.44 -23.38
C PHE A 330 -13.14 15.32 -23.87
N GLU A 331 -13.21 15.78 -25.11
CA GLU A 331 -12.20 16.71 -25.67
C GLU A 331 -12.10 18.04 -24.88
N SER A 332 -13.23 18.53 -24.37
CA SER A 332 -13.30 19.76 -23.58
C SER A 332 -12.79 19.60 -22.13
N ARG A 333 -12.66 18.36 -21.65
CA ARG A 333 -12.22 17.99 -20.30
C ARG A 333 -11.32 16.78 -20.37
N PRO A 334 -10.10 16.96 -20.89
CA PRO A 334 -9.20 15.83 -21.19
C PRO A 334 -8.67 15.14 -19.92
N ASP A 335 -8.68 15.80 -18.77
CA ASP A 335 -8.14 15.26 -17.52
C ASP A 335 -9.20 14.53 -16.67
N ASP A 336 -10.46 14.48 -17.12
CA ASP A 336 -11.51 13.70 -16.48
C ASP A 336 -11.23 12.20 -16.62
N ALA A 337 -11.64 11.42 -15.61
CA ALA A 337 -11.62 9.97 -15.65
C ALA A 337 -12.86 9.39 -14.97
N PHE A 338 -13.39 8.30 -15.55
CA PHE A 338 -14.47 7.49 -14.98
C PHE A 338 -13.97 6.09 -14.71
N GLY A 339 -14.39 5.49 -13.63
CA GLY A 339 -14.02 4.12 -13.31
C GLY A 339 -15.19 3.32 -12.74
N LEU A 340 -15.20 2.03 -13.10
CA LEU A 340 -16.04 1.01 -12.49
C LEU A 340 -15.12 -0.06 -11.91
N ALA A 341 -15.36 -0.43 -10.66
CA ALA A 341 -14.57 -1.44 -9.97
C ALA A 341 -15.45 -2.44 -9.24
N VAL A 342 -14.94 -3.63 -9.07
CA VAL A 342 -15.48 -4.68 -8.20
C VAL A 342 -14.33 -5.32 -7.44
N ALA A 343 -14.54 -5.58 -6.14
CA ALA A 343 -13.65 -6.37 -5.30
C ALA A 343 -14.44 -7.45 -4.57
N TYR A 344 -13.86 -8.65 -4.49
CA TYR A 344 -14.41 -9.84 -3.87
C TYR A 344 -13.38 -10.41 -2.90
N GLY A 345 -13.74 -10.52 -1.63
CA GLY A 345 -12.94 -11.16 -0.59
C GLY A 345 -13.66 -12.38 -0.04
N HIS A 346 -13.07 -13.56 -0.26
CA HIS A 346 -13.56 -14.82 0.29
C HIS A 346 -13.12 -14.95 1.76
N THR A 347 -14.02 -15.40 2.60
CA THR A 347 -13.72 -15.72 4.00
C THR A 347 -13.50 -17.21 4.16
N GLY A 348 -12.34 -17.61 4.71
CA GLY A 348 -11.93 -19.00 4.84
C GLY A 348 -12.87 -19.86 5.70
N ASP A 349 -12.90 -21.16 5.46
CA ASP A 349 -13.74 -22.12 6.22
C ASP A 349 -13.45 -22.08 7.72
N LEU A 350 -12.19 -21.93 8.09
CA LEU A 350 -11.79 -21.85 9.51
C LEU A 350 -12.36 -20.59 10.17
N TYR A 351 -12.23 -19.43 9.51
CA TYR A 351 -12.81 -18.17 9.98
C TYR A 351 -14.33 -18.31 10.19
N ARG A 352 -15.06 -18.82 9.18
CA ARG A 352 -16.52 -19.02 9.30
C ARG A 352 -16.89 -19.96 10.42
N SER A 353 -16.15 -21.06 10.60
CA SER A 353 -16.39 -22.00 11.70
C SER A 353 -16.20 -21.34 13.07
N VAL A 354 -15.21 -20.45 13.21
CA VAL A 354 -14.99 -19.69 14.46
C VAL A 354 -16.13 -18.71 14.71
N GLN A 355 -16.61 -18.02 13.68
CA GLN A 355 -17.76 -17.11 13.77
C GLN A 355 -19.06 -17.86 14.14
N ASP A 356 -19.32 -19.01 13.52
CA ASP A 356 -20.49 -19.84 13.83
C ASP A 356 -20.48 -20.30 15.31
N LEU A 357 -19.32 -20.69 15.84
CA LEU A 357 -19.17 -21.06 17.26
C LEU A 357 -19.36 -19.86 18.19
N ALA A 358 -19.07 -18.65 17.73
CA ALA A 358 -19.33 -17.40 18.47
C ALA A 358 -20.79 -16.94 18.35
N GLY A 359 -21.62 -17.63 17.57
CA GLY A 359 -23.03 -17.32 17.35
C GLY A 359 -23.30 -16.30 16.26
N ALA A 360 -22.29 -15.92 15.46
CA ALA A 360 -22.45 -15.11 14.27
C ALA A 360 -22.71 -16.00 13.04
N VAL A 361 -23.39 -15.47 12.02
CA VAL A 361 -23.64 -16.19 10.77
C VAL A 361 -22.82 -15.56 9.67
N ALA A 362 -21.62 -16.12 9.44
CA ALA A 362 -20.70 -15.59 8.46
C ALA A 362 -21.06 -15.96 7.03
N ALA A 363 -21.03 -14.97 6.12
CA ALA A 363 -21.09 -15.19 4.67
C ALA A 363 -19.76 -15.76 4.17
N SER A 364 -19.79 -16.42 3.01
CA SER A 364 -18.57 -16.90 2.36
C SER A 364 -17.75 -15.80 1.71
N ALA A 365 -18.29 -14.58 1.58
CA ALA A 365 -17.58 -13.46 0.98
C ALA A 365 -18.27 -12.13 1.26
N GLU A 366 -17.47 -11.07 1.23
CA GLU A 366 -17.91 -9.70 0.97
C GLU A 366 -17.61 -9.34 -0.49
N THR A 367 -18.49 -8.54 -1.10
CA THR A 367 -18.26 -8.02 -2.45
C THR A 367 -18.59 -6.54 -2.49
N SER A 368 -17.66 -5.71 -2.93
CA SER A 368 -17.86 -4.28 -3.13
C SER A 368 -17.86 -3.91 -4.61
N PHE A 369 -18.71 -2.96 -4.97
CA PHE A 369 -18.76 -2.32 -6.29
C PHE A 369 -18.55 -0.83 -6.11
N GLU A 370 -17.80 -0.20 -7.01
CA GLU A 370 -17.57 1.23 -6.98
C GLU A 370 -17.69 1.84 -8.37
N LEU A 371 -18.41 2.98 -8.45
CA LEU A 371 -18.41 3.88 -9.60
C LEU A 371 -17.86 5.23 -9.14
N THR A 372 -16.78 5.68 -9.76
CA THR A 372 -16.09 6.93 -9.42
C THR A 372 -15.86 7.77 -10.68
N TRP A 373 -16.05 9.07 -10.55
CA TRP A 373 -15.69 10.08 -11.54
C TRP A 373 -14.74 11.08 -10.91
N ARG A 374 -13.52 11.17 -11.41
CA ARG A 374 -12.54 12.18 -10.98
C ARG A 374 -12.44 13.28 -12.02
N SER A 375 -12.57 14.51 -11.56
CA SER A 375 -12.57 15.70 -12.37
C SER A 375 -11.62 16.75 -11.82
N PRO A 376 -10.42 16.92 -12.38
CA PRO A 376 -9.56 18.06 -12.09
C PRO A 376 -10.22 19.36 -12.58
N LEU A 377 -10.51 20.26 -11.64
CA LEU A 377 -11.10 21.56 -11.95
C LEU A 377 -10.04 22.62 -12.21
N THR A 378 -8.90 22.49 -11.54
CA THR A 378 -7.69 23.34 -11.70
C THR A 378 -6.46 22.47 -11.57
N SER A 379 -5.27 23.06 -11.72
CA SER A 379 -4.00 22.37 -11.49
C SER A 379 -3.74 21.98 -10.02
N TRP A 380 -4.56 22.45 -9.09
CA TRP A 380 -4.41 22.23 -7.64
C TRP A 380 -5.67 21.71 -6.95
N LEU A 381 -6.80 21.58 -7.68
CA LEU A 381 -8.09 21.11 -7.14
C LEU A 381 -8.70 20.08 -8.06
N ALA A 382 -9.02 18.90 -7.52
CA ALA A 382 -9.87 17.89 -8.16
C ALA A 382 -11.06 17.53 -7.27
N LEU A 383 -12.18 17.13 -7.90
CA LEU A 383 -13.35 16.54 -7.25
C LEU A 383 -13.55 15.11 -7.73
N ALA A 384 -13.97 14.23 -6.82
CA ALA A 384 -14.27 12.84 -7.14
C ALA A 384 -15.55 12.37 -6.44
N PRO A 385 -16.76 12.60 -7.04
CA PRO A 385 -17.96 11.92 -6.59
C PRO A 385 -17.87 10.41 -6.85
N SER A 386 -18.40 9.62 -5.91
CA SER A 386 -18.44 8.16 -6.00
C SER A 386 -19.71 7.57 -5.40
N VAL A 387 -20.05 6.38 -5.88
CA VAL A 387 -21.13 5.54 -5.33
C VAL A 387 -20.57 4.14 -5.16
N GLN A 388 -20.80 3.56 -3.98
CA GLN A 388 -20.37 2.20 -3.67
C GLN A 388 -21.56 1.37 -3.19
N PHE A 389 -21.53 0.09 -3.53
CA PHE A 389 -22.44 -0.92 -3.03
C PHE A 389 -21.64 -2.07 -2.41
N VAL A 390 -21.91 -2.36 -1.14
CA VAL A 390 -21.26 -3.44 -0.41
C VAL A 390 -22.28 -4.52 -0.11
N ARG A 391 -22.04 -5.70 -0.64
CA ARG A 391 -22.83 -6.90 -0.40
C ARG A 391 -22.22 -7.70 0.74
N ASN A 392 -23.03 -8.09 1.71
CA ASN A 392 -22.64 -8.78 2.95
C ASN A 392 -21.51 -8.02 3.69
N PRO A 393 -21.70 -6.77 4.12
CA PRO A 393 -20.70 -6.02 4.86
C PRO A 393 -20.14 -6.84 6.04
N GLY A 394 -18.82 -6.83 6.25
CA GLY A 394 -18.17 -7.62 7.29
C GLY A 394 -18.23 -9.13 7.10
N ALA A 395 -18.71 -9.60 5.92
CA ALA A 395 -19.14 -10.98 5.70
C ALA A 395 -20.16 -11.44 6.75
N ASP A 396 -21.01 -10.57 7.27
CA ASP A 396 -22.05 -10.85 8.27
C ASP A 396 -23.42 -10.91 7.61
N LEU A 397 -24.06 -12.09 7.58
CA LEU A 397 -25.39 -12.29 7.02
C LEU A 397 -26.53 -11.65 7.84
N SER A 398 -26.25 -11.18 9.05
CA SER A 398 -27.22 -10.41 9.85
C SER A 398 -27.32 -8.96 9.41
N MET A 399 -26.28 -8.43 8.74
CA MET A 399 -26.27 -7.08 8.17
C MET A 399 -26.90 -7.05 6.78
N ARG A 400 -27.59 -5.95 6.47
CA ARG A 400 -28.11 -5.69 5.13
C ARG A 400 -27.02 -5.08 4.26
N ASP A 401 -27.09 -5.35 2.97
CA ASP A 401 -26.24 -4.70 1.97
C ASP A 401 -26.25 -3.18 2.10
N ALA A 402 -25.07 -2.56 1.99
CA ALA A 402 -24.89 -1.14 2.22
C ALA A 402 -24.73 -0.36 0.90
N TRP A 403 -25.28 0.87 0.88
CA TRP A 403 -25.06 1.84 -0.20
C TRP A 403 -24.39 3.09 0.36
N VAL A 404 -23.21 3.40 -0.16
CA VAL A 404 -22.43 4.57 0.23
C VAL A 404 -22.31 5.54 -0.94
N VAL A 405 -22.60 6.80 -0.68
CA VAL A 405 -22.36 7.90 -1.63
C VAL A 405 -21.33 8.85 -1.04
N GLY A 406 -20.44 9.36 -1.86
CA GLY A 406 -19.37 10.23 -1.37
C GLY A 406 -18.95 11.30 -2.36
N LEU A 407 -18.31 12.32 -1.82
CA LEU A 407 -17.62 13.36 -2.57
C LEU A 407 -16.26 13.60 -1.94
N ARG A 408 -15.23 13.24 -2.67
CA ARG A 408 -13.84 13.57 -2.34
C ARG A 408 -13.43 14.86 -3.02
N PHE A 409 -12.66 15.68 -2.33
CA PHE A 409 -11.93 16.80 -2.92
C PHE A 409 -10.45 16.66 -2.59
N GLU A 410 -9.62 16.96 -3.56
CA GLU A 410 -8.18 16.83 -3.49
C GLU A 410 -7.54 18.18 -3.78
N LEU A 411 -6.70 18.65 -2.86
CA LEU A 411 -5.88 19.84 -3.00
C LEU A 411 -4.42 19.41 -3.02
N ALA A 412 -3.67 19.77 -4.05
CA ALA A 412 -2.26 19.40 -4.12
C ALA A 412 -1.43 20.52 -4.71
N GLN A 413 -0.24 20.71 -4.15
CA GLN A 413 0.77 21.62 -4.69
C GLN A 413 2.16 21.04 -4.48
N GLU A 414 2.97 21.12 -5.52
CA GLU A 414 4.39 20.77 -5.47
C GLU A 414 5.24 21.96 -5.90
N LYS A 415 6.40 22.15 -5.24
CA LYS A 415 7.40 23.14 -5.61
C LYS A 415 8.79 22.53 -5.54
N SER A 416 9.55 22.65 -6.61
CA SER A 416 10.91 22.11 -6.71
C SER A 416 11.96 23.19 -6.93
N TRP A 417 13.19 22.98 -6.45
CA TRP A 417 14.37 23.80 -6.65
C TRP A 417 15.59 22.95 -7.07
N PRO A 418 16.36 23.38 -8.07
CA PRO A 418 16.01 24.42 -9.04
C PRO A 418 14.68 24.10 -9.72
N ARG A 419 14.01 25.11 -10.28
CA ARG A 419 12.73 24.90 -11.00
C ARG A 419 12.99 23.98 -12.19
N PHE A 420 12.45 22.74 -12.12
CA PHE A 420 12.39 21.89 -13.29
C PHE A 420 11.15 22.25 -14.11
N ALA A 421 11.34 22.29 -15.45
CA ALA A 421 10.21 22.04 -16.32
C ALA A 421 9.55 20.75 -15.82
N GLN A 422 8.26 20.82 -15.48
CA GLN A 422 7.48 19.66 -15.07
C GLN A 422 7.83 18.50 -16.00
N ARG A 423 8.65 17.55 -15.55
CA ARG A 423 8.53 16.23 -16.08
C ARG A 423 7.19 15.78 -15.53
N THR A 424 6.16 15.81 -16.37
CA THR A 424 4.99 14.96 -16.21
C THR A 424 5.45 13.66 -15.56
N ALA A 425 4.73 13.21 -14.52
CA ALA A 425 4.84 11.86 -13.97
C ALA A 425 5.17 10.92 -15.14
N PRO A 426 6.06 9.91 -14.99
CA PRO A 426 6.51 9.15 -16.13
C PRO A 426 5.28 8.85 -16.97
N ALA A 427 5.17 9.55 -18.07
CA ALA A 427 4.12 9.34 -19.03
C ALA A 427 4.19 7.85 -19.28
N ALA A 428 3.07 7.16 -19.17
CA ALA A 428 2.93 5.85 -19.74
C ALA A 428 3.70 5.88 -21.07
N PRO A 429 4.65 4.95 -21.31
CA PRO A 429 5.65 5.04 -22.37
C PRO A 429 4.99 5.54 -23.64
N PRO A 430 5.60 6.48 -24.38
CA PRO A 430 4.97 7.10 -25.51
C PRO A 430 4.54 6.00 -26.46
N VAL A 431 3.24 5.89 -26.69
CA VAL A 431 2.70 5.02 -27.73
C VAL A 431 3.31 5.53 -29.03
N ALA A 432 4.23 4.77 -29.60
CA ALA A 432 4.80 5.05 -30.89
C ALA A 432 3.64 5.30 -31.88
N GLN A 433 3.59 6.51 -32.45
CA GLN A 433 2.72 6.78 -33.57
C GLN A 433 3.15 5.80 -34.68
N ALA A 434 2.30 4.83 -34.98
CA ALA A 434 2.43 4.04 -36.17
C ALA A 434 2.27 5.04 -37.34
N GLY A 435 3.38 5.40 -37.96
CA GLY A 435 3.39 6.09 -39.25
C GLY A 435 2.68 5.23 -40.31
N GLU A 436 2.02 5.89 -41.21
CA GLU A 436 1.22 5.43 -42.32
C GLU A 436 1.74 4.18 -43.04
#